data_7c8b096375bf51b1be57e362753c29b7
#
_entry.id   7c8b096375bf51b1be57e362753c29b7
#
_cell.length_a   1.000
_cell.length_b   1.000
_cell.length_c   1.000
_cell.angle_alpha   90.00
_cell.angle_beta   90.00
_cell.angle_gamma   90.00
#
_symmetry.space_group_name_H-M   'P 1'
#
loop_
_entity.id
_entity.type
_entity.pdbx_description
1 polymer ?
#
loop_
_entity_poly.entity_id
_entity_poly.type
_entity_poly.pdbx_seq_one_letter_code
_entity_poly.pdbx_strand_id
1 'polypeptide(L)'
;MWNDNQIKGKILHKLTRQGKFEHSHTALDNLQKGFPSDLRGQVQDMSQELIKEGLLHLKKTSYGNQVSINVDKKEKIMEYVDVFLKIE
;
A
#
# COMPACT_ATOMS: atom_id res chain seq x y z
N MET A 1 -12.67 -1.30 -14.00
CA MET A 1 -12.14 -2.53 -13.40
C MET A 1 -10.75 -2.27 -12.81
N TRP A 2 -10.48 -2.82 -11.66
CA TRP A 2 -9.21 -2.61 -10.97
C TRP A 2 -8.13 -3.54 -11.54
N ASN A 3 -7.00 -2.96 -11.96
CA ASN A 3 -5.82 -3.76 -12.29
C ASN A 3 -4.81 -3.69 -11.13
N ASP A 4 -3.76 -4.49 -11.21
CA ASP A 4 -2.78 -4.61 -10.13
C ASP A 4 -2.11 -3.27 -9.80
N ASN A 5 -1.73 -2.51 -10.81
CA ASN A 5 -1.04 -1.22 -10.61
C ASN A 5 -1.97 -0.19 -9.98
N GLN A 6 -3.25 -0.21 -10.32
CA GLN A 6 -4.24 0.68 -9.72
C GLN A 6 -4.44 0.36 -8.25
N ILE A 7 -4.45 -0.92 -7.90
CA ILE A 7 -4.58 -1.35 -6.50
C ILE A 7 -3.35 -0.91 -5.72
N LYS A 8 -2.15 -1.13 -6.27
CA LYS A 8 -0.91 -0.67 -5.63
C LYS A 8 -0.93 0.84 -5.42
N GLY A 9 -1.36 1.58 -6.43
CA GLY A 9 -1.45 3.04 -6.35
C GLY A 9 -2.41 3.51 -5.27
N LYS A 10 -3.57 2.87 -5.15
CA LYS A 10 -4.54 3.23 -4.12
C LYS A 10 -4.01 2.95 -2.72
N ILE A 11 -3.34 1.81 -2.53
CA ILE A 11 -2.73 1.46 -1.25
C ILE A 11 -1.72 2.55 -0.86
N LEU A 12 -0.81 2.89 -1.76
CA LEU A 12 0.23 3.87 -1.49
C LEU A 12 -0.33 5.27 -1.29
N HIS A 13 -1.35 5.66 -2.05
CA HIS A 13 -2.00 6.95 -1.90
C HIS A 13 -2.66 7.07 -0.52
N LYS A 14 -3.35 6.03 -0.10
CA LYS A 14 -3.99 6.00 1.21
C LYS A 14 -2.98 6.16 2.34
N LEU A 15 -1.87 5.42 2.27
CA LEU A 15 -0.82 5.49 3.29
C LEU A 15 -0.14 6.85 3.30
N THR A 16 0.08 7.43 2.12
CA THR A 16 0.65 8.77 2.00
C THR A 16 -0.26 9.80 2.66
N ARG A 17 -1.55 9.74 2.39
CA ARG A 17 -2.53 10.67 2.98
C ARG A 17 -2.63 10.53 4.48
N GLN A 18 -2.43 9.32 5.00
CA GLN A 18 -2.46 9.06 6.44
C GLN A 18 -1.14 9.35 7.13
N GLY A 19 -0.11 9.75 6.37
CA GLY A 19 1.20 10.05 6.92
C GLY A 19 1.95 8.85 7.46
N LYS A 20 1.72 7.66 6.90
CA LYS A 20 2.34 6.41 7.37
C LYS A 20 3.73 6.22 6.78
N PHE A 21 4.64 7.16 7.10
CA PHE A 21 6.03 7.13 6.65
C PHE A 21 6.93 6.65 7.78
N GLU A 22 7.93 5.86 7.45
CA GLU A 22 9.01 5.42 8.34
C GLU A 22 8.51 4.93 9.69
N HIS A 23 8.47 5.81 10.70
CA HIS A 23 8.13 5.43 12.07
C HIS A 23 6.63 5.40 12.35
N SER A 24 5.81 5.82 11.41
CA SER A 24 4.35 5.80 11.56
C SER A 24 3.79 4.59 10.81
N HIS A 25 3.35 3.59 11.54
CA HIS A 25 2.93 2.31 10.98
C HIS A 25 1.42 2.14 11.03
N THR A 26 0.91 1.28 10.15
CA THR A 26 -0.49 0.82 10.23
C THR A 26 -0.49 -0.69 10.06
N ALA A 27 -1.54 -1.34 10.57
CA ALA A 27 -1.66 -2.79 10.43
C ALA A 27 -1.78 -3.18 8.96
N LEU A 28 -1.08 -4.24 8.57
CA LEU A 28 -1.15 -4.76 7.19
C LEU A 28 -2.60 -5.04 6.78
N ASP A 29 -3.40 -5.57 7.69
CA ASP A 29 -4.80 -5.88 7.42
C ASP A 29 -5.66 -4.65 7.12
N ASN A 30 -5.21 -3.45 7.52
CA ASN A 30 -5.95 -2.22 7.23
C ASN A 30 -5.86 -1.80 5.77
N LEU A 31 -4.93 -2.37 5.00
CA LEU A 31 -4.74 -1.97 3.61
C LEU A 31 -5.93 -2.34 2.73
N GLN A 32 -6.68 -3.37 3.11
CA GLN A 32 -7.86 -3.78 2.35
C GLN A 32 -9.10 -2.92 2.61
N LYS A 33 -9.10 -2.11 3.65
CA LYS A 33 -10.21 -1.20 3.94
C LYS A 33 -10.29 -0.13 2.86
N GLY A 34 -11.51 0.15 2.41
CA GLY A 34 -11.73 1.11 1.33
C GLY A 34 -11.73 0.48 -0.06
N PHE A 35 -11.46 -0.81 -0.17
CA PHE A 35 -11.62 -1.57 -1.41
C PHE A 35 -12.91 -2.41 -1.32
N PRO A 36 -13.54 -2.70 -2.47
CA PRO A 36 -14.63 -3.67 -2.48
C PRO A 36 -14.20 -5.00 -1.88
N SER A 37 -15.10 -5.66 -1.15
CA SER A 37 -14.74 -6.89 -0.43
C SER A 37 -14.29 -8.04 -1.33
N ASP A 38 -14.73 -8.05 -2.58
CA ASP A 38 -14.33 -9.07 -3.55
C ASP A 38 -12.89 -8.91 -4.03
N LEU A 39 -12.25 -7.76 -3.72
CA LEU A 39 -10.85 -7.51 -4.07
C LEU A 39 -9.89 -7.85 -2.95
N ARG A 40 -10.38 -8.34 -1.81
CA ARG A 40 -9.54 -8.54 -0.62
C ARG A 40 -8.30 -9.40 -0.91
N GLY A 41 -8.48 -10.53 -1.61
CA GLY A 41 -7.34 -11.39 -1.96
C GLY A 41 -6.32 -10.69 -2.84
N GLN A 42 -6.79 -9.94 -3.84
CA GLN A 42 -5.93 -9.20 -4.75
C GLN A 42 -5.19 -8.09 -4.02
N VAL A 43 -5.86 -7.41 -3.08
CA VAL A 43 -5.21 -6.37 -2.25
C VAL A 43 -4.12 -6.99 -1.40
N GLN A 44 -4.34 -8.16 -0.82
CA GLN A 44 -3.31 -8.86 -0.04
C GLN A 44 -2.11 -9.20 -0.91
N ASP A 45 -2.34 -9.70 -2.12
CA ASP A 45 -1.25 -10.04 -3.05
C ASP A 45 -0.45 -8.81 -3.43
N MET A 46 -1.13 -7.69 -3.73
CA MET A 46 -0.45 -6.47 -4.12
C MET A 46 0.31 -5.84 -2.95
N SER A 47 -0.21 -5.98 -1.74
CA SER A 47 0.50 -5.53 -0.55
C SER A 47 1.82 -6.30 -0.37
N GLN A 48 1.80 -7.61 -0.59
CA GLN A 48 3.02 -8.41 -0.52
C GLN A 48 4.01 -8.02 -1.62
N GLU A 49 3.52 -7.73 -2.82
CA GLU A 49 4.39 -7.27 -3.90
C GLU A 49 5.04 -5.93 -3.58
N LEU A 50 4.30 -5.00 -2.98
CA LEU A 50 4.86 -3.71 -2.58
C LEU A 50 5.97 -3.88 -1.53
N ILE A 51 5.81 -4.84 -0.64
CA ILE A 51 6.85 -5.15 0.34
C ILE A 51 8.07 -5.72 -0.38
N LYS A 52 7.88 -6.65 -1.33
CA LYS A 52 8.97 -7.22 -2.12
C LYS A 52 9.72 -6.18 -2.95
N GLU A 53 9.00 -5.20 -3.49
CA GLU A 53 9.60 -4.12 -4.27
C GLU A 53 10.36 -3.13 -3.38
N GLY A 54 10.24 -3.26 -2.07
CA GLY A 54 10.88 -2.35 -1.13
C GLY A 54 10.18 -1.01 -0.96
N LEU A 55 8.94 -0.89 -1.46
CA LEU A 55 8.17 0.35 -1.33
C LEU A 55 7.48 0.46 0.02
N LEU A 56 7.23 -0.65 0.67
CA LEU A 56 6.70 -0.71 2.02
C LEU A 56 7.67 -1.44 2.93
N HIS A 57 7.88 -0.90 4.13
CA HIS A 57 8.58 -1.59 5.20
C HIS A 57 7.58 -2.47 5.93
N LEU A 58 7.99 -3.68 6.23
CA LEU A 58 7.19 -4.62 7.02
C LEU A 58 7.80 -4.74 8.40
N LYS A 59 6.99 -4.53 9.43
CA LYS A 59 7.40 -4.71 10.82
C LYS A 59 6.52 -5.76 11.46
N LYS A 60 7.14 -6.84 11.93
CA LYS A 60 6.42 -7.90 12.65
C LYS A 60 6.38 -7.54 14.12
N THR A 61 5.19 -7.53 14.70
CA THR A 61 4.99 -7.23 16.11
C THR A 61 4.15 -8.32 16.76
N SER A 62 4.08 -8.30 18.08
CA SER A 62 3.23 -9.23 18.83
C SER A 62 1.74 -9.03 18.53
N TYR A 63 1.38 -7.89 17.97
CA TYR A 63 0.00 -7.57 17.61
C TYR A 63 -0.29 -7.81 16.13
N GLY A 64 0.66 -8.40 15.40
CA GLY A 64 0.53 -8.67 13.98
C GLY A 64 1.51 -7.86 13.15
N ASN A 65 1.37 -7.96 11.84
CA ASN A 65 2.26 -7.28 10.89
C ASN A 65 1.80 -5.83 10.68
N GLN A 66 2.78 -4.92 10.66
CA GLN A 66 2.55 -3.50 10.39
C GLN A 66 3.39 -3.05 9.21
N VAL A 67 2.92 -2.03 8.52
CA VAL A 67 3.60 -1.49 7.34
C VAL A 67 3.72 0.02 7.42
N SER A 68 4.74 0.55 6.75
CA SER A 68 4.94 1.98 6.55
C SER A 68 5.57 2.20 5.19
N ILE A 69 5.50 3.44 4.68
CA ILE A 69 6.09 3.79 3.39
C ILE A 69 7.59 3.98 3.54
N ASN A 70 8.32 3.42 2.57
CA ASN A 70 9.76 3.64 2.45
C ASN A 70 9.98 4.93 1.67
N VAL A 71 10.36 6.01 2.37
CA VAL A 71 10.53 7.32 1.75
C VAL A 71 11.67 7.35 0.73
N ASP A 72 12.62 6.42 0.82
CA ASP A 72 13.73 6.34 -0.13
C ASP A 72 13.26 5.92 -1.53
N LYS A 73 12.06 5.37 -1.63
CA LYS A 73 11.47 4.94 -2.90
C LYS A 73 10.37 5.87 -3.39
N LYS A 74 10.44 7.12 -3.02
CA LYS A 74 9.40 8.11 -3.31
C LYS A 74 9.04 8.18 -4.79
N GLU A 75 10.02 8.16 -5.68
CA GLU A 75 9.76 8.29 -7.11
C GLU A 75 8.91 7.13 -7.63
N LYS A 76 9.26 5.90 -7.26
CA LYS A 76 8.49 4.73 -7.69
C LYS A 76 7.09 4.73 -7.07
N ILE A 77 7.00 5.14 -5.82
CA ILE A 77 5.71 5.27 -5.13
C ILE A 77 4.80 6.24 -5.87
N MET A 78 5.33 7.39 -6.26
CA MET A 78 4.54 8.40 -6.97
C MET A 78 4.11 7.92 -8.35
N GLU A 79 4.89 7.09 -9.02
CA GLU A 79 4.47 6.50 -10.29
C GLU A 79 3.19 5.68 -10.12
N TYR A 80 3.14 4.84 -9.08
CA TYR A 80 1.93 4.06 -8.80
C TYR A 80 0.75 4.94 -8.38
N VAL A 81 1.01 5.94 -7.55
CA VAL A 81 -0.04 6.87 -7.11
C VAL A 81 -0.64 7.59 -8.31
N ASP A 82 0.20 8.03 -9.25
CA ASP A 82 -0.27 8.71 -10.46
C ASP A 82 -1.17 7.81 -11.30
N VAL A 83 -0.84 6.52 -11.42
CA VAL A 83 -1.68 5.56 -12.14
C VAL A 83 -3.06 5.49 -11.49
N PHE A 84 -3.12 5.45 -10.18
CA PHE A 84 -4.39 5.42 -9.46
C PHE A 84 -5.17 6.71 -9.63
N LEU A 85 -4.51 7.87 -9.52
CA LEU A 85 -5.18 9.16 -9.61
C LEU A 85 -5.73 9.46 -11.00
N LYS A 86 -5.25 8.77 -12.03
CA LYS A 86 -5.71 8.95 -13.41
C LYS A 86 -6.88 8.05 -13.77
N ILE A 87 -7.39 7.28 -12.83
CA ILE A 87 -8.58 6.45 -13.03
C ILE A 87 -9.80 7.35 -12.90
N GLU A 88 -10.25 7.88 -13.96
CA GLU A 88 -11.48 8.69 -13.88
C GLU A 88 -12.39 8.35 -15.05
#